data_3c362e1266e3fbbe641a490b8a08be5a
#
_entry.id   3c362e1266e3fbbe641a490b8a08be5a
#
_cell.length_a   1.000
_cell.length_b   1.000
_cell.length_c   1.000
_cell.angle_alpha   90.00
_cell.angle_beta   90.00
_cell.angle_gamma   90.00
#
_symmetry.space_group_name_H-M   'P 1'
#
loop_
_entity.id
_entity.type
_entity.pdbx_description
1 polymer ?
#
loop_
_entity_poly.entity_id
_entity_poly.type
_entity_poly.pdbx_seq_one_letter_code
_entity_poly.pdbx_strand_id
1 'polypeptide(L)'
;KKYRMIPSGKVSIHLARVVALIVIFAILFISYFFNIKITSILFLYVLIQLLYSFIFKRIPIVELFFVSSGFILRTICGGFAAGINLSPWFLISVGLLAFFLIVEKRKGEMLLNKKNMIKTRSVLSSYSLNLLDKYETLLATGSFLTYALWASGPVLNGANSSWMLITVPVVLMGIFRYQLLSDSNRITLLNGLTSEKSTELPEQIFLKDNFLKIIILLWSLQILLIGFFTISN
;
A
#
# COMPACT_ATOMS: atom_id res chain seq x y z
N LYS A 1 -3.17 10.37 -17.26
CA LYS A 1 -3.54 11.54 -16.41
C LYS A 1 -4.49 12.49 -17.12
N LYS A 2 -4.54 12.54 -18.46
CA LYS A 2 -5.44 13.41 -19.25
C LYS A 2 -6.95 13.19 -18.98
N TYR A 3 -7.34 11.99 -18.54
CA TYR A 3 -8.74 11.63 -18.26
C TYR A 3 -9.22 11.93 -16.83
N ARG A 4 -8.36 12.48 -15.96
CA ARG A 4 -8.77 12.88 -14.60
C ARG A 4 -9.58 14.17 -14.66
N MET A 5 -10.62 14.29 -13.83
CA MET A 5 -11.60 15.38 -13.89
C MET A 5 -10.99 16.77 -13.80
N ILE A 6 -9.99 16.98 -12.93
CA ILE A 6 -9.32 18.30 -12.78
C ILE A 6 -8.42 18.60 -13.98
N PRO A 7 -7.48 17.71 -14.41
CA PRO A 7 -6.65 17.98 -15.60
C PRO A 7 -7.43 18.05 -16.91
N SER A 8 -8.61 17.44 -17.00
CA SER A 8 -9.49 17.52 -18.18
C SER A 8 -10.33 18.81 -18.22
N GLY A 9 -10.24 19.68 -17.22
CA GLY A 9 -11.02 20.91 -17.13
C GLY A 9 -12.49 20.73 -16.75
N LYS A 10 -12.95 19.49 -16.50
CA LYS A 10 -14.35 19.23 -16.11
C LYS A 10 -14.72 19.75 -14.72
N VAL A 11 -13.75 19.94 -13.85
CA VAL A 11 -13.92 20.47 -12.49
C VAL A 11 -12.88 21.56 -12.26
N SER A 12 -13.32 22.75 -11.82
CA SER A 12 -12.41 23.86 -11.51
C SER A 12 -11.57 23.53 -10.27
N ILE A 13 -10.32 24.01 -10.25
CA ILE A 13 -9.38 23.81 -9.13
C ILE A 13 -9.94 24.44 -7.84
N HIS A 14 -10.62 25.58 -7.94
CA HIS A 14 -11.24 26.23 -6.79
C HIS A 14 -12.36 25.39 -6.18
N LEU A 15 -13.27 24.87 -7.00
CA LEU A 15 -14.34 24.00 -6.54
C LEU A 15 -13.76 22.74 -5.87
N ALA A 16 -12.75 22.12 -6.47
CA ALA A 16 -12.11 20.94 -5.90
C ALA A 16 -11.47 21.22 -4.53
N ARG A 17 -10.84 22.39 -4.34
CA ARG A 17 -10.26 22.80 -3.04
C ARG A 17 -11.33 23.02 -1.99
N VAL A 18 -12.40 23.75 -2.32
CA VAL A 18 -13.51 24.03 -1.40
C VAL A 18 -14.17 22.73 -0.95
N VAL A 19 -14.51 21.85 -1.90
CA VAL A 19 -15.10 20.55 -1.59
C VAL A 19 -14.17 19.70 -0.71
N ALA A 20 -12.86 19.67 -1.00
CA ALA A 20 -11.90 18.93 -0.19
C ALA A 20 -11.84 19.47 1.25
N LEU A 21 -11.83 20.77 1.45
CA LEU A 21 -11.85 21.38 2.79
C LEU A 21 -13.14 21.03 3.54
N ILE A 22 -14.31 21.20 2.90
CA ILE A 22 -15.60 20.85 3.51
C ILE A 22 -15.60 19.37 3.95
N VAL A 23 -15.16 18.47 3.09
CA VAL A 23 -15.11 17.02 3.41
C VAL A 23 -14.15 16.74 4.56
N ILE A 24 -12.96 17.35 4.59
CA ILE A 24 -12.01 17.19 5.70
C ILE A 24 -12.64 17.65 7.02
N PHE A 25 -13.22 18.86 7.04
CA PHE A 25 -13.87 19.37 8.25
C PHE A 25 -15.05 18.51 8.70
N ALA A 26 -15.89 18.07 7.76
CA ALA A 26 -17.03 17.21 8.08
C ALA A 26 -16.57 15.86 8.69
N ILE A 27 -15.55 15.24 8.11
CA ILE A 27 -15.01 13.96 8.63
C ILE A 27 -14.41 14.15 10.03
N LEU A 28 -13.61 15.19 10.27
CA LEU A 28 -13.03 15.46 11.57
C LEU A 28 -14.11 15.80 12.61
N PHE A 29 -15.12 16.58 12.23
CA PHE A 29 -16.23 16.91 13.09
C PHE A 29 -17.06 15.68 13.48
N ILE A 30 -17.43 14.86 12.50
CA ILE A 30 -18.20 13.62 12.76
C ILE A 30 -17.35 12.65 13.63
N SER A 31 -16.08 12.46 13.31
CA SER A 31 -15.21 11.53 14.06
C SER A 31 -15.03 11.95 15.52
N TYR A 32 -15.10 13.24 15.83
CA TYR A 32 -14.99 13.76 17.18
C TYR A 32 -16.10 13.22 18.10
N PHE A 33 -17.32 13.07 17.59
CA PHE A 33 -18.43 12.51 18.36
C PHE A 33 -18.33 10.98 18.55
N PHE A 34 -17.56 10.29 17.72
CA PHE A 34 -17.38 8.85 17.88
C PHE A 34 -16.23 8.52 18.85
N ASN A 35 -15.04 9.06 18.61
CA ASN A 35 -13.86 8.77 19.43
C ASN A 35 -12.73 9.77 19.17
N ILE A 36 -12.28 10.44 20.23
CA ILE A 36 -11.20 11.42 20.16
C ILE A 36 -9.87 10.82 19.63
N LYS A 37 -9.59 9.54 19.89
CA LYS A 37 -8.38 8.86 19.39
C LYS A 37 -8.45 8.73 17.86
N ILE A 38 -9.61 8.37 17.31
CA ILE A 38 -9.85 8.30 15.86
C ILE A 38 -9.64 9.67 15.23
N THR A 39 -10.23 10.72 15.83
CA THR A 39 -10.08 12.10 15.35
C THR A 39 -8.63 12.55 15.34
N SER A 40 -7.87 12.25 16.39
CA SER A 40 -6.44 12.60 16.47
C SER A 40 -5.62 11.93 15.36
N ILE A 41 -5.92 10.67 15.06
CA ILE A 41 -5.23 9.93 13.96
C ILE A 41 -5.62 10.48 12.60
N LEU A 42 -6.90 10.78 12.38
CA LEU A 42 -7.36 11.40 11.14
C LEU A 42 -6.75 12.78 10.94
N PHE A 43 -6.65 13.58 11.99
CA PHE A 43 -5.97 14.88 11.95
C PHE A 43 -4.49 14.72 11.58
N LEU A 44 -3.78 13.79 12.23
CA LEU A 44 -2.39 13.47 11.91
C LEU A 44 -2.24 12.99 10.45
N TYR A 45 -3.19 12.17 9.97
CA TYR A 45 -3.21 11.73 8.57
C TYR A 45 -3.32 12.92 7.60
N VAL A 46 -4.25 13.84 7.86
CA VAL A 46 -4.41 15.05 7.05
C VAL A 46 -3.12 15.89 7.05
N LEU A 47 -2.53 16.10 8.23
CA LEU A 47 -1.27 16.84 8.37
C LEU A 47 -0.14 16.20 7.55
N ILE A 48 0.04 14.89 7.66
CA ILE A 48 1.06 14.14 6.89
C ILE A 48 0.80 14.26 5.38
N GLN A 49 -0.45 14.19 4.92
CA GLN A 49 -0.79 14.32 3.51
C GLN A 49 -0.52 15.75 2.98
N LEU A 50 -0.75 16.77 3.79
CA LEU A 50 -0.42 18.15 3.45
C LEU A 50 1.10 18.35 3.36
N LEU A 51 1.85 17.90 4.37
CA LEU A 51 3.31 17.96 4.38
C LEU A 51 3.91 17.20 3.19
N TYR A 52 3.40 16.03 2.88
CA TYR A 52 3.78 15.29 1.68
C TYR A 52 3.53 16.10 0.40
N SER A 53 2.32 16.66 0.27
CA SER A 53 1.92 17.40 -0.94
C SER A 53 2.76 18.63 -1.19
N PHE A 54 3.12 19.38 -0.16
CA PHE A 54 3.82 20.65 -0.30
C PHE A 54 5.34 20.49 -0.29
N ILE A 55 5.89 19.62 0.56
CA ILE A 55 7.33 19.57 0.86
C ILE A 55 7.93 18.23 0.42
N PHE A 56 7.49 17.11 1.02
CA PHE A 56 8.23 15.86 1.02
C PHE A 56 8.14 15.06 -0.28
N LYS A 57 7.16 15.29 -1.13
CA LYS A 57 7.06 14.61 -2.44
C LYS A 57 8.24 14.83 -3.39
N ARG A 58 9.14 15.79 -3.08
CA ARG A 58 10.32 16.12 -3.87
C ARG A 58 11.62 15.58 -3.28
N ILE A 59 11.58 15.04 -2.06
CA ILE A 59 12.75 14.55 -1.34
C ILE A 59 12.82 13.04 -1.50
N PRO A 60 13.89 12.49 -2.12
CA PRO A 60 14.08 11.06 -2.28
C PRO A 60 14.03 10.34 -0.93
N ILE A 61 13.59 9.10 -0.93
CA ILE A 61 13.40 8.24 0.25
C ILE A 61 12.29 8.77 1.17
N VAL A 62 12.34 10.05 1.58
CA VAL A 62 11.35 10.65 2.48
C VAL A 62 9.94 10.55 1.89
N GLU A 63 9.79 10.75 0.57
CA GLU A 63 8.50 10.60 -0.11
C GLU A 63 7.89 9.20 0.07
N LEU A 64 8.74 8.17 0.10
CA LEU A 64 8.30 6.78 0.26
C LEU A 64 7.76 6.56 1.68
N PHE A 65 8.45 7.08 2.69
CA PHE A 65 8.03 7.02 4.10
C PHE A 65 6.69 7.72 4.33
N PHE A 66 6.52 8.92 3.78
CA PHE A 66 5.27 9.68 3.93
C PHE A 66 4.06 8.99 3.29
N VAL A 67 4.25 8.31 2.17
CA VAL A 67 3.16 7.55 1.54
C VAL A 67 2.85 6.29 2.34
N SER A 68 3.87 5.54 2.80
CA SER A 68 3.66 4.31 3.58
C SER A 68 3.04 4.59 4.95
N SER A 69 3.41 5.70 5.61
CA SER A 69 2.81 6.10 6.89
C SER A 69 1.29 6.29 6.80
N GLY A 70 0.79 6.73 5.65
CA GLY A 70 -0.64 6.81 5.41
C GLY A 70 -1.37 5.47 5.49
N PHE A 71 -0.73 4.36 5.12
CA PHE A 71 -1.30 3.02 5.28
C PHE A 71 -1.30 2.59 6.74
N ILE A 72 -0.21 2.84 7.46
CA ILE A 72 -0.11 2.54 8.90
C ILE A 72 -1.18 3.30 9.68
N LEU A 73 -1.35 4.60 9.43
CA LEU A 73 -2.36 5.41 10.13
C LEU A 73 -3.79 4.93 9.86
N ARG A 74 -4.10 4.51 8.62
CA ARG A 74 -5.41 3.91 8.30
C ARG A 74 -5.63 2.62 9.07
N THR A 75 -4.61 1.78 9.18
CA THR A 75 -4.68 0.52 9.94
C THR A 75 -4.90 0.79 11.42
N ILE A 76 -4.16 1.75 12.01
CA ILE A 76 -4.34 2.14 13.41
C ILE A 76 -5.75 2.70 13.65
N CYS A 77 -6.21 3.57 12.74
CA CYS A 77 -7.58 4.13 12.81
C CYS A 77 -8.64 3.02 12.78
N GLY A 78 -8.47 2.02 11.89
CA GLY A 78 -9.35 0.85 11.83
C GLY A 78 -9.33 0.02 13.12
N GLY A 79 -8.16 -0.19 13.73
CA GLY A 79 -8.03 -0.88 15.01
C GLY A 79 -8.80 -0.17 16.13
N PHE A 80 -8.66 1.15 16.25
CA PHE A 80 -9.43 1.93 17.23
C PHE A 80 -10.94 1.92 16.95
N ALA A 81 -11.35 1.98 15.69
CA ALA A 81 -12.76 1.92 15.30
C ALA A 81 -13.40 0.56 15.64
N ALA A 82 -12.64 -0.52 15.47
CA ALA A 82 -13.09 -1.88 15.80
C ALA A 82 -12.89 -2.27 17.27
N GLY A 83 -12.24 -1.44 18.09
CA GLY A 83 -11.89 -1.77 19.48
C GLY A 83 -10.84 -2.89 19.60
N ILE A 84 -9.99 -3.07 18.58
CA ILE A 84 -9.00 -4.16 18.51
C ILE A 84 -7.60 -3.61 18.83
N ASN A 85 -6.88 -4.29 19.72
CA ASN A 85 -5.47 -4.02 19.95
C ASN A 85 -4.62 -4.62 18.81
N LEU A 86 -3.96 -3.73 18.06
CA LEU A 86 -3.12 -4.15 16.94
C LEU A 86 -1.74 -4.58 17.43
N SER A 87 -1.29 -5.75 16.99
CA SER A 87 0.06 -6.23 17.24
C SER A 87 1.11 -5.33 16.58
N PRO A 88 2.25 -5.03 17.24
CA PRO A 88 3.36 -4.33 16.62
C PRO A 88 3.87 -5.01 15.35
N TRP A 89 3.95 -6.33 15.32
CA TRP A 89 4.37 -7.11 14.16
C TRP A 89 3.43 -6.93 12.97
N PHE A 90 2.12 -6.88 13.24
CA PHE A 90 1.12 -6.60 12.22
C PHE A 90 1.30 -5.21 11.61
N LEU A 91 1.48 -4.19 12.45
CA LEU A 91 1.70 -2.81 11.98
C LEU A 91 2.97 -2.67 11.16
N ILE A 92 4.07 -3.32 11.59
CA ILE A 92 5.33 -3.31 10.84
C ILE A 92 5.14 -4.03 9.50
N SER A 93 4.49 -5.20 9.48
CA SER A 93 4.21 -5.95 8.26
C SER A 93 3.40 -5.13 7.25
N VAL A 94 2.31 -4.49 7.69
CA VAL A 94 1.50 -3.59 6.85
C VAL A 94 2.32 -2.41 6.33
N GLY A 95 3.16 -1.81 7.17
CA GLY A 95 4.03 -0.71 6.80
C GLY A 95 5.06 -1.10 5.74
N LEU A 96 5.74 -2.23 5.93
CA LEU A 96 6.74 -2.74 4.99
C LEU A 96 6.10 -3.17 3.66
N LEU A 97 4.94 -3.82 3.70
CA LEU A 97 4.20 -4.19 2.50
C LEU A 97 3.72 -2.95 1.72
N ALA A 98 3.24 -1.93 2.42
CA ALA A 98 2.89 -0.66 1.79
C ALA A 98 4.12 0.00 1.13
N PHE A 99 5.25 -0.03 1.82
CA PHE A 99 6.51 0.49 1.30
C PHE A 99 6.97 -0.28 0.05
N PHE A 100 6.88 -1.61 0.08
CA PHE A 100 7.14 -2.48 -1.07
C PHE A 100 6.31 -2.08 -2.29
N LEU A 101 4.99 -1.92 -2.14
CA LEU A 101 4.10 -1.52 -3.23
C LEU A 101 4.42 -0.11 -3.77
N ILE A 102 4.91 0.80 -2.91
CA ILE A 102 5.32 2.14 -3.33
C ILE A 102 6.61 2.08 -4.15
N VAL A 103 7.59 1.28 -3.73
CA VAL A 103 8.84 1.06 -4.47
C VAL A 103 8.54 0.46 -5.86
N GLU A 104 7.69 -0.54 -5.92
CA GLU A 104 7.22 -1.14 -7.16
C GLU A 104 6.56 -0.11 -8.09
N LYS A 105 5.74 0.78 -7.52
CA LYS A 105 5.16 1.88 -8.29
C LYS A 105 6.23 2.82 -8.86
N ARG A 106 7.31 3.10 -8.12
CA ARG A 106 8.43 3.91 -8.62
C ARG A 106 9.20 3.21 -9.74
N LYS A 107 9.41 1.89 -9.63
CA LYS A 107 9.98 1.08 -10.70
C LYS A 107 9.16 1.20 -11.98
N GLY A 108 7.86 0.96 -11.89
CA GLY A 108 6.95 1.09 -13.03
C GLY A 108 6.96 2.50 -13.64
N GLU A 109 6.92 3.56 -12.83
CA GLU A 109 7.01 4.95 -13.30
C GLU A 109 8.35 5.23 -14.02
N MET A 110 9.48 4.65 -13.56
CA MET A 110 10.80 4.80 -14.21
C MET A 110 10.88 4.08 -15.55
N LEU A 111 10.37 2.84 -15.63
CA LEU A 111 10.35 2.06 -16.87
C LEU A 111 9.56 2.77 -17.98
N LEU A 112 8.42 3.36 -17.62
CA LEU A 112 7.60 4.14 -18.55
C LEU A 112 8.28 5.41 -19.01
N ASN A 113 9.01 6.08 -18.11
CA ASN A 113 9.73 7.31 -18.44
C ASN A 113 10.82 7.04 -19.49
N LYS A 114 11.58 5.96 -19.33
CA LYS A 114 12.59 5.55 -20.32
C LYS A 114 11.99 5.31 -21.70
N LYS A 115 10.74 4.84 -21.79
CA LYS A 115 10.07 4.44 -23.04
C LYS A 115 9.40 5.61 -23.77
N ASN A 116 8.80 6.56 -23.05
CA ASN A 116 7.86 7.55 -23.63
C ASN A 116 8.32 9.02 -23.49
N MET A 117 9.52 9.33 -22.98
CA MET A 117 9.99 10.68 -22.68
C MET A 117 8.96 11.58 -21.94
N ILE A 118 8.06 10.95 -21.15
CA ILE A 118 7.04 11.67 -20.41
C ILE A 118 7.71 12.33 -19.20
N LYS A 119 7.51 13.63 -19.00
CA LYS A 119 7.95 14.35 -17.78
C LYS A 119 7.35 13.68 -16.55
N THR A 120 8.16 12.92 -15.85
CA THR A 120 7.83 12.28 -14.58
C THR A 120 8.22 13.19 -13.40
N ARG A 121 8.02 12.70 -12.19
CA ARG A 121 8.39 13.42 -10.98
C ARG A 121 9.90 13.66 -10.95
N SER A 122 10.32 14.85 -10.51
CA SER A 122 11.74 15.19 -10.36
C SER A 122 12.51 14.24 -9.45
N VAL A 123 11.84 13.68 -8.44
CA VAL A 123 12.44 12.72 -7.49
C VAL A 123 12.88 11.41 -8.16
N LEU A 124 12.29 11.03 -9.28
CA LEU A 124 12.65 9.78 -9.98
C LEU A 124 14.06 9.80 -10.57
N SER A 125 14.61 10.96 -10.87
CA SER A 125 15.98 11.08 -11.36
C SER A 125 17.04 10.72 -10.31
N SER A 126 16.66 10.70 -9.03
CA SER A 126 17.54 10.34 -7.91
C SER A 126 17.60 8.83 -7.64
N TYR A 127 16.77 8.03 -8.31
CA TYR A 127 16.76 6.57 -8.16
C TYR A 127 17.36 5.90 -9.39
N SER A 128 18.00 4.76 -9.18
CA SER A 128 18.33 3.80 -10.24
C SER A 128 17.43 2.57 -10.11
N LEU A 129 17.20 1.83 -11.20
CA LEU A 129 16.43 0.58 -11.17
C LEU A 129 17.08 -0.43 -10.23
N ASN A 130 18.42 -0.57 -10.30
CA ASN A 130 19.15 -1.47 -9.42
C ASN A 130 19.00 -1.12 -7.92
N LEU A 131 18.92 0.18 -7.57
CA LEU A 131 18.67 0.61 -6.20
C LEU A 131 17.24 0.23 -5.76
N LEU A 132 16.25 0.46 -6.62
CA LEU A 132 14.86 0.10 -6.33
C LEU A 132 14.68 -1.42 -6.23
N ASP A 133 15.38 -2.24 -7.03
CA ASP A 133 15.37 -3.70 -6.91
C ASP A 133 15.92 -4.17 -5.55
N LYS A 134 16.98 -3.53 -5.03
CA LYS A 134 17.50 -3.81 -3.69
C LYS A 134 16.50 -3.43 -2.60
N TYR A 135 15.83 -2.28 -2.72
CA TYR A 135 14.80 -1.87 -1.76
C TYR A 135 13.60 -2.82 -1.81
N GLU A 136 13.18 -3.22 -3.00
CA GLU A 136 12.11 -4.20 -3.19
C GLU A 136 12.40 -5.51 -2.44
N THR A 137 13.58 -6.09 -2.66
CA THR A 137 13.99 -7.34 -2.02
C THR A 137 14.00 -7.21 -0.49
N LEU A 138 14.57 -6.12 0.04
CA LEU A 138 14.60 -5.86 1.49
C LEU A 138 13.18 -5.75 2.06
N LEU A 139 12.30 -5.01 1.40
CA LEU A 139 10.94 -4.76 1.86
C LEU A 139 10.04 -5.99 1.73
N ALA A 140 10.18 -6.77 0.66
CA ALA A 140 9.47 -8.04 0.48
C ALA A 140 9.86 -9.04 1.57
N THR A 141 11.17 -9.22 1.81
CA THR A 141 11.68 -10.10 2.86
C THR A 141 11.24 -9.63 4.25
N GLY A 142 11.38 -8.33 4.53
CA GLY A 142 10.98 -7.75 5.81
C GLY A 142 9.46 -7.90 6.07
N SER A 143 8.62 -7.64 5.07
CA SER A 143 7.17 -7.78 5.20
C SER A 143 6.76 -9.23 5.43
N PHE A 144 7.38 -10.18 4.72
CA PHE A 144 7.17 -11.61 4.91
C PHE A 144 7.56 -12.07 6.31
N LEU A 145 8.77 -11.72 6.78
CA LEU A 145 9.25 -12.11 8.10
C LEU A 145 8.39 -11.54 9.22
N THR A 146 8.04 -10.27 9.15
CA THR A 146 7.18 -9.64 10.16
C THR A 146 5.75 -10.17 10.14
N TYR A 147 5.24 -10.57 8.97
CA TYR A 147 3.98 -11.28 8.86
C TYR A 147 4.06 -12.67 9.53
N ALA A 148 5.13 -13.43 9.29
CA ALA A 148 5.34 -14.73 9.91
C ALA A 148 5.45 -14.63 11.44
N LEU A 149 6.15 -13.60 11.94
CA LEU A 149 6.20 -13.30 13.39
C LEU A 149 4.83 -12.95 13.96
N TRP A 150 4.03 -12.17 13.24
CA TRP A 150 2.66 -11.93 13.64
C TRP A 150 1.81 -13.20 13.64
N ALA A 151 1.92 -14.02 12.60
CA ALA A 151 1.16 -15.26 12.43
C ALA A 151 1.56 -16.36 13.43
N SER A 152 2.74 -16.27 14.08
CA SER A 152 3.18 -17.23 15.10
C SER A 152 2.32 -17.24 16.36
N GLY A 153 1.43 -16.28 16.50
CA GLY A 153 0.42 -16.25 17.54
C GLY A 153 0.79 -15.46 18.80
N PRO A 154 0.12 -15.74 19.92
CA PRO A 154 0.18 -14.88 21.12
C PRO A 154 1.54 -14.89 21.82
N VAL A 155 2.37 -15.91 21.63
CA VAL A 155 3.69 -16.02 22.27
C VAL A 155 4.59 -14.83 21.96
N LEU A 156 4.49 -14.26 20.75
CA LEU A 156 5.26 -13.08 20.32
C LEU A 156 4.41 -11.81 20.24
N ASN A 157 3.34 -11.72 21.00
CA ASN A 157 2.34 -10.63 20.87
C ASN A 157 1.85 -10.48 19.41
N GLY A 158 1.69 -11.60 18.72
CA GLY A 158 1.21 -11.68 17.35
C GLY A 158 -0.30 -11.77 17.24
N ALA A 159 -0.78 -12.70 16.42
CA ALA A 159 -2.19 -12.99 16.23
C ALA A 159 -2.77 -13.73 17.45
N ASN A 160 -4.10 -13.75 17.58
CA ASN A 160 -4.78 -14.43 18.68
C ASN A 160 -4.62 -15.97 18.63
N SER A 161 -4.25 -16.53 17.49
CA SER A 161 -4.13 -17.95 17.27
C SER A 161 -2.88 -18.31 16.47
N SER A 162 -2.13 -19.32 16.90
CA SER A 162 -0.97 -19.86 16.17
C SER A 162 -1.37 -20.57 14.85
N TRP A 163 -2.65 -20.90 14.68
CA TRP A 163 -3.16 -21.45 13.40
C TRP A 163 -2.98 -20.47 12.23
N MET A 164 -2.76 -19.17 12.52
CA MET A 164 -2.43 -18.18 11.49
C MET A 164 -1.15 -18.52 10.73
N LEU A 165 -0.25 -19.35 11.23
CA LEU A 165 0.93 -19.84 10.50
C LEU A 165 0.58 -20.55 9.18
N ILE A 166 -0.59 -21.16 9.07
CA ILE A 166 -1.07 -21.80 7.83
C ILE A 166 -1.22 -20.77 6.69
N THR A 167 -1.43 -19.50 7.01
CA THR A 167 -1.58 -18.44 6.00
C THR A 167 -0.24 -17.96 5.43
N VAL A 168 0.88 -18.23 6.12
CA VAL A 168 2.22 -17.73 5.76
C VAL A 168 2.67 -18.16 4.35
N PRO A 169 2.54 -19.44 3.96
CA PRO A 169 2.89 -19.87 2.60
C PRO A 169 2.06 -19.16 1.51
N VAL A 170 0.79 -18.87 1.79
CA VAL A 170 -0.10 -18.20 0.85
C VAL A 170 0.33 -16.74 0.65
N VAL A 171 0.72 -16.05 1.72
CA VAL A 171 1.27 -14.68 1.65
C VAL A 171 2.58 -14.67 0.87
N LEU A 172 3.49 -15.63 1.13
CA LEU A 172 4.73 -15.76 0.37
C LEU A 172 4.47 -15.95 -1.13
N MET A 173 3.53 -16.84 -1.47
CA MET A 173 3.12 -17.06 -2.86
C MET A 173 2.57 -15.76 -3.49
N GLY A 174 1.81 -14.96 -2.73
CA GLY A 174 1.31 -13.67 -3.16
C GLY A 174 2.43 -12.68 -3.48
N ILE A 175 3.42 -12.57 -2.61
CA ILE A 175 4.60 -11.70 -2.81
C ILE A 175 5.38 -12.16 -4.05
N PHE A 176 5.69 -13.43 -4.18
CA PHE A 176 6.42 -13.96 -5.34
C PHE A 176 5.65 -13.78 -6.65
N ARG A 177 4.33 -14.00 -6.62
CA ARG A 177 3.49 -13.76 -7.82
C ARG A 177 3.52 -12.29 -8.21
N TYR A 178 3.42 -11.39 -7.23
CA TYR A 178 3.48 -9.96 -7.49
C TYR A 178 4.84 -9.55 -8.08
N GLN A 179 5.96 -10.00 -7.49
CA GLN A 179 7.31 -9.74 -7.99
C GLN A 179 7.50 -10.29 -9.43
N LEU A 180 7.00 -11.49 -9.70
CA LEU A 180 7.05 -12.07 -11.04
C LEU A 180 6.30 -11.20 -12.09
N LEU A 181 5.19 -10.57 -11.69
CA LEU A 181 4.39 -9.72 -12.57
C LEU A 181 4.99 -8.32 -12.76
N SER A 182 5.74 -7.83 -11.76
CA SER A 182 6.38 -6.51 -11.77
C SER A 182 7.83 -6.54 -12.26
N ASP A 183 8.41 -7.71 -12.54
CA ASP A 183 9.79 -7.84 -13.00
C ASP A 183 10.06 -7.03 -14.28
N SER A 184 11.03 -6.13 -14.17
CA SER A 184 11.41 -5.20 -15.25
C SER A 184 11.90 -5.89 -16.50
N ASN A 185 12.62 -7.01 -16.35
CA ASN A 185 13.16 -7.78 -17.47
C ASN A 185 12.05 -8.46 -18.27
N ARG A 186 11.08 -9.05 -17.57
CA ARG A 186 9.90 -9.66 -18.18
C ARG A 186 9.01 -8.63 -18.88
N ILE A 187 8.83 -7.46 -18.26
CA ILE A 187 8.06 -6.37 -18.85
C ILE A 187 8.68 -5.87 -20.14
N THR A 188 10.01 -5.75 -20.22
CA THR A 188 10.69 -5.35 -21.44
C THR A 188 10.60 -6.40 -22.55
N LEU A 189 10.68 -7.68 -22.23
CA LEU A 189 10.53 -8.79 -23.17
C LEU A 189 9.09 -8.91 -23.69
N LEU A 190 8.08 -8.86 -22.83
CA LEU A 190 6.68 -8.96 -23.22
C LEU A 190 6.17 -7.75 -23.99
N ASN A 191 6.67 -6.55 -23.69
CA ASN A 191 6.32 -5.32 -24.42
C ASN A 191 6.85 -5.26 -25.85
N GLY A 192 7.80 -6.14 -26.23
CA GLY A 192 8.18 -6.39 -27.61
C GLY A 192 7.13 -7.21 -28.39
N LEU A 193 6.26 -7.94 -27.69
CA LEU A 193 5.28 -8.87 -28.25
C LEU A 193 3.82 -8.41 -28.12
N THR A 194 3.52 -7.59 -27.10
CA THR A 194 2.14 -7.12 -26.86
C THR A 194 2.14 -5.64 -26.48
N SER A 195 1.31 -4.87 -27.20
CA SER A 195 1.10 -3.42 -27.01
C SER A 195 0.31 -3.06 -25.74
N GLU A 196 0.27 -3.89 -24.72
CA GLU A 196 -0.59 -3.63 -23.56
C GLU A 196 0.11 -2.85 -22.43
N LYS A 197 -0.53 -1.73 -22.05
CA LYS A 197 -0.18 -0.76 -21.02
C LYS A 197 -0.29 -1.30 -19.57
N SER A 198 -0.06 -2.58 -19.31
CA SER A 198 -0.54 -3.28 -18.12
C SER A 198 0.32 -3.15 -16.86
N THR A 199 1.44 -2.41 -16.87
CA THR A 199 2.39 -2.37 -15.74
C THR A 199 2.51 -1.01 -15.06
N GLU A 200 1.62 -0.07 -15.38
CA GLU A 200 1.76 1.32 -14.94
C GLU A 200 1.36 1.57 -13.48
N LEU A 201 0.53 0.69 -12.91
CA LEU A 201 -0.05 0.90 -11.57
C LEU A 201 -0.15 -0.43 -10.82
N PRO A 202 0.33 -0.52 -9.56
CA PRO A 202 0.15 -1.70 -8.72
C PRO A 202 -1.30 -2.19 -8.67
N GLU A 203 -2.26 -1.25 -8.66
CA GLU A 203 -3.69 -1.56 -8.64
C GLU A 203 -4.13 -2.39 -9.86
N GLN A 204 -3.51 -2.17 -11.03
CA GLN A 204 -3.85 -2.93 -12.25
C GLN A 204 -3.33 -4.36 -12.21
N ILE A 205 -2.20 -4.62 -11.55
CA ILE A 205 -1.67 -5.97 -11.34
C ILE A 205 -2.68 -6.78 -10.52
N PHE A 206 -3.15 -6.24 -9.40
CA PHE A 206 -4.16 -6.89 -8.55
C PHE A 206 -5.49 -7.14 -9.28
N LEU A 207 -5.92 -6.22 -10.13
CA LEU A 207 -7.22 -6.33 -10.80
C LEU A 207 -7.19 -7.22 -12.04
N LYS A 208 -6.04 -7.37 -12.72
CA LYS A 208 -5.93 -8.12 -13.99
C LYS A 208 -5.51 -9.57 -13.79
N ASP A 209 -4.66 -9.86 -12.81
CA ASP A 209 -4.15 -11.21 -12.60
C ASP A 209 -5.12 -12.07 -11.79
N ASN A 210 -5.72 -13.07 -12.45
CA ASN A 210 -6.68 -13.96 -11.82
C ASN A 210 -6.04 -14.86 -10.75
N PHE A 211 -4.77 -15.25 -10.94
CA PHE A 211 -4.07 -16.09 -9.98
C PHE A 211 -3.82 -15.33 -8.67
N LEU A 212 -3.41 -14.06 -8.76
CA LEU A 212 -3.23 -13.20 -7.58
C LEU A 212 -4.56 -12.98 -6.82
N LYS A 213 -5.68 -12.83 -7.56
CA LYS A 213 -7.02 -12.75 -6.94
C LYS A 213 -7.36 -14.02 -6.16
N ILE A 214 -7.08 -15.19 -6.74
CA ILE A 214 -7.30 -16.49 -6.07
C ILE A 214 -6.47 -16.57 -4.78
N ILE A 215 -5.20 -16.17 -4.80
CA ILE A 215 -4.33 -16.13 -3.62
C ILE A 215 -4.95 -15.24 -2.53
N ILE A 216 -5.41 -14.04 -2.88
CA ILE A 216 -6.02 -13.10 -1.94
C ILE A 216 -7.32 -13.68 -1.36
N LEU A 217 -8.15 -14.30 -2.19
CA LEU A 217 -9.38 -14.96 -1.74
C LEU A 217 -9.08 -16.13 -0.80
N LEU A 218 -8.10 -16.97 -1.14
CA LEU A 218 -7.67 -18.10 -0.31
C LEU A 218 -7.17 -17.62 1.06
N TRP A 219 -6.31 -16.59 1.06
CA TRP A 219 -5.81 -15.96 2.28
C TRP A 219 -6.95 -15.40 3.14
N SER A 220 -7.88 -14.67 2.52
CA SER A 220 -9.02 -14.10 3.24
C SER A 220 -9.93 -15.20 3.84
N LEU A 221 -10.17 -16.25 3.09
CA LEU A 221 -10.96 -17.40 3.56
C LEU A 221 -10.28 -18.12 4.74
N GLN A 222 -8.95 -18.33 4.68
CA GLN A 222 -8.18 -18.90 5.77
C GLN A 222 -8.33 -18.09 7.06
N ILE A 223 -8.17 -16.76 6.98
CA ILE A 223 -8.31 -15.87 8.14
C ILE A 223 -9.73 -15.95 8.73
N LEU A 224 -10.76 -15.94 7.89
CA LEU A 224 -12.15 -16.04 8.35
C LEU A 224 -12.43 -17.37 9.03
N LEU A 225 -11.96 -18.49 8.48
CA LEU A 225 -12.11 -19.81 9.08
C LEU A 225 -11.38 -19.91 10.43
N ILE A 226 -10.12 -19.47 10.48
CA ILE A 226 -9.34 -19.48 11.72
C ILE A 226 -10.00 -18.60 12.78
N GLY A 227 -10.46 -17.41 12.40
CA GLY A 227 -11.18 -16.50 13.30
C GLY A 227 -12.46 -17.13 13.84
N PHE A 228 -13.26 -17.77 12.98
CA PHE A 228 -14.48 -18.47 13.40
C PHE A 228 -14.19 -19.59 14.39
N PHE A 229 -13.22 -20.46 14.11
CA PHE A 229 -12.84 -21.54 15.03
C PHE A 229 -12.23 -21.05 16.36
N THR A 230 -11.54 -19.90 16.34
CA THR A 230 -10.94 -19.33 17.56
C THR A 230 -11.98 -18.68 18.48
N ILE A 231 -13.13 -18.23 17.94
CA ILE A 231 -14.23 -17.65 18.72
C ILE A 231 -15.16 -18.74 19.26
N SER A 232 -15.30 -19.85 18.53
CA SER A 232 -16.21 -20.95 18.91
C SER A 232 -15.63 -21.90 19.96
N ASN A 233 -14.33 -21.83 20.25
CA ASN A 233 -13.64 -22.55 21.32
C ASN A 233 -13.26 -21.60 22.46
#